data_b8fc0fd690eb91f4218eccbca400ae05
#
_entry.id   b8fc0fd690eb91f4218eccbca400ae05
#
_cell.length_a   1.000
_cell.length_b   1.000
_cell.length_c   1.000
_cell.angle_alpha   90.00
_cell.angle_beta   90.00
_cell.angle_gamma   90.00
#
_symmetry.space_group_name_H-M   'P 1'
#
loop_
_entity.id
_entity.type
_entity.pdbx_description
1 polymer ?
#
loop_
_entity_poly.entity_id
_entity_poly.type
_entity_poly.pdbx_seq_one_letter_code
_entity_poly.pdbx_strand_id
1 'polypeptide(L)'
;SKDYPWEMVFEALLRCGGNLVIPGTDKNSRIYAPIASDMGLMITHHHAEPLGAEMFLRAYPDLEPSYLKHKDLFEGLWKDAIGRQKDEEVIWNIGFRGQGDVPFWENDSAFDTPEKRGELISNIMKKQYAMVREQIPDAVFCTNLYGEILELYREGCLQIPEDVILIWADNGYGKMVSRRQGNHNPRVSALPEEGDKGRHGTYYHVSFYDLQAANHITMLPNSMEFVEKELTDAMRHGI
;
A
#
# COMPACT_ATOMS: atom_id res chain seq x y z
N SER A 1 -20.84 22.05 -1.55
CA SER A 1 -19.65 21.65 -2.32
C SER A 1 -19.60 20.12 -2.37
N LYS A 2 -19.15 19.55 -3.47
CA LYS A 2 -18.88 18.10 -3.56
C LYS A 2 -17.69 17.67 -2.69
N ASP A 3 -16.87 18.61 -2.32
CA ASP A 3 -15.63 18.43 -1.58
C ASP A 3 -15.88 18.44 -0.06
N TYR A 4 -16.99 19.04 0.37
CA TYR A 4 -17.32 19.20 1.79
C TYR A 4 -17.25 17.92 2.64
N PRO A 5 -17.74 16.75 2.19
CA PRO A 5 -17.59 15.51 2.96
C PRO A 5 -16.13 15.10 3.18
N TRP A 6 -15.25 15.38 2.21
CA TRP A 6 -13.82 15.08 2.31
C TRP A 6 -13.12 16.05 3.26
N GLU A 7 -13.43 17.33 3.18
CA GLU A 7 -12.94 18.34 4.14
C GLU A 7 -13.29 17.94 5.57
N MET A 8 -14.54 17.49 5.81
CA MET A 8 -14.96 17.02 7.14
C MET A 8 -14.18 15.79 7.62
N VAL A 9 -13.93 14.82 6.74
CA VAL A 9 -13.16 13.61 7.07
C VAL A 9 -11.72 13.98 7.39
N PHE A 10 -11.09 14.85 6.60
CA PHE A 10 -9.72 15.29 6.83
C PHE A 10 -9.61 16.13 8.11
N GLU A 11 -10.57 17.00 8.37
CA GLU A 11 -10.64 17.73 9.65
C GLU A 11 -10.80 16.76 10.83
N ALA A 12 -11.66 15.77 10.73
CA ALA A 12 -11.85 14.76 11.78
C ALA A 12 -10.54 14.00 12.05
N LEU A 13 -9.81 13.62 10.99
CA LEU A 13 -8.51 12.95 11.10
C LEU A 13 -7.50 13.84 11.87
N LEU A 14 -7.38 15.11 11.48
CA LEU A 14 -6.50 16.08 12.15
C LEU A 14 -6.88 16.27 13.62
N ARG A 15 -8.18 16.40 13.95
CA ARG A 15 -8.68 16.52 15.33
C ARG A 15 -8.39 15.28 16.17
N CYS A 16 -8.32 14.11 15.55
CA CYS A 16 -7.91 12.85 16.20
C CYS A 16 -6.39 12.67 16.29
N GLY A 17 -5.60 13.66 15.87
CA GLY A 17 -4.13 13.62 15.93
C GLY A 17 -3.48 12.90 14.74
N GLY A 18 -4.25 12.54 13.71
CA GLY A 18 -3.69 12.00 12.45
C GLY A 18 -3.08 13.12 11.61
N ASN A 19 -2.01 12.81 10.89
CA ASN A 19 -1.29 13.75 10.03
C ASN A 19 -0.97 13.18 8.63
N LEU A 20 -1.39 11.96 8.34
CA LEU A 20 -1.15 11.25 7.09
C LEU A 20 -2.45 10.63 6.58
N VAL A 21 -2.70 10.71 5.28
CA VAL A 21 -3.91 10.15 4.69
C VAL A 21 -3.64 9.49 3.32
N ILE A 22 -4.41 8.44 3.03
CA ILE A 22 -4.65 7.99 1.66
C ILE A 22 -5.94 8.69 1.21
N PRO A 23 -5.89 9.72 0.34
CA PRO A 23 -7.04 10.59 0.05
C PRO A 23 -8.07 9.96 -0.88
N GLY A 24 -8.14 8.65 -0.91
CA GLY A 24 -8.98 7.85 -1.78
C GLY A 24 -8.15 7.00 -2.73
N THR A 25 -8.82 6.26 -3.59
CA THR A 25 -8.19 5.42 -4.61
C THR A 25 -8.57 5.90 -6.01
N ASP A 26 -7.75 5.55 -7.01
CA ASP A 26 -7.98 5.85 -8.41
C ASP A 26 -8.15 7.36 -8.67
N LYS A 27 -9.10 7.74 -9.51
CA LYS A 27 -9.41 9.17 -9.80
C LYS A 27 -9.71 10.00 -8.56
N ASN A 28 -10.24 9.38 -7.49
CA ASN A 28 -10.55 10.08 -6.24
C ASN A 28 -9.28 10.55 -5.55
N SER A 29 -8.22 9.77 -5.55
CA SER A 29 -6.92 10.20 -5.03
C SER A 29 -6.44 11.49 -5.70
N ARG A 30 -6.54 11.57 -7.04
CA ARG A 30 -6.17 12.77 -7.80
C ARG A 30 -6.99 14.02 -7.42
N ILE A 31 -8.27 13.82 -7.13
CA ILE A 31 -9.20 14.93 -6.82
C ILE A 31 -8.98 15.44 -5.41
N TYR A 32 -8.78 14.53 -4.45
CA TYR A 32 -8.84 14.86 -3.02
C TYR A 32 -7.46 15.01 -2.37
N ALA A 33 -6.38 14.55 -3.01
CA ALA A 33 -5.02 14.78 -2.51
C ALA A 33 -4.69 16.27 -2.32
N PRO A 34 -4.98 17.18 -3.27
CA PRO A 34 -4.75 18.60 -3.08
C PRO A 34 -5.51 19.18 -1.88
N ILE A 35 -6.76 18.76 -1.67
CA ILE A 35 -7.56 19.22 -0.52
C ILE A 35 -6.93 18.77 0.80
N ALA A 36 -6.50 17.52 0.89
CA ALA A 36 -5.83 16.99 2.07
C ALA A 36 -4.52 17.74 2.36
N SER A 37 -3.72 17.99 1.32
CA SER A 37 -2.47 18.75 1.40
C SER A 37 -2.69 20.19 1.83
N ASP A 38 -3.67 20.89 1.24
CA ASP A 38 -4.05 22.26 1.63
C ASP A 38 -4.50 22.36 3.10
N MET A 39 -5.05 21.28 3.65
CA MET A 39 -5.42 21.17 5.06
C MET A 39 -4.25 20.79 5.98
N GLY A 40 -3.05 20.55 5.44
CA GLY A 40 -1.84 20.23 6.20
C GLY A 40 -1.64 18.74 6.49
N LEU A 41 -2.30 17.85 5.75
CA LEU A 41 -2.08 16.41 5.83
C LEU A 41 -0.97 15.98 4.84
N MET A 42 -0.08 15.11 5.31
CA MET A 42 0.79 14.36 4.42
C MET A 42 -0.02 13.37 3.60
N ILE A 43 0.44 13.06 2.40
CA ILE A 43 -0.19 12.12 1.47
C ILE A 43 0.58 10.82 1.43
N THR A 44 -0.12 9.69 1.35
CA THR A 44 0.44 8.40 0.92
C THR A 44 -0.54 7.70 -0.02
N HIS A 45 -0.20 6.49 -0.47
CA HIS A 45 -0.95 5.83 -1.53
C HIS A 45 -1.37 4.42 -1.12
N HIS A 46 -2.45 3.95 -1.74
CA HIS A 46 -2.92 2.60 -1.58
C HIS A 46 -1.91 1.58 -2.13
N HIS A 47 -1.84 0.39 -1.52
CA HIS A 47 -0.88 -0.65 -1.91
C HIS A 47 -1.01 -1.12 -3.38
N ALA A 48 -2.19 -0.99 -3.98
CA ALA A 48 -2.43 -1.33 -5.39
C ALA A 48 -2.12 -0.18 -6.37
N GLU A 49 -1.80 1.01 -5.86
CA GLU A 49 -1.54 2.23 -6.63
C GLU A 49 -0.17 2.82 -6.23
N PRO A 50 0.93 2.13 -6.55
CA PRO A 50 2.27 2.63 -6.24
C PRO A 50 2.47 4.04 -6.77
N LEU A 51 3.12 4.90 -5.98
CA LEU A 51 3.36 6.31 -6.28
C LEU A 51 2.09 7.17 -6.48
N GLY A 52 0.91 6.64 -6.19
CA GLY A 52 -0.37 7.28 -6.50
C GLY A 52 -0.69 7.31 -7.99
N ALA A 53 -0.10 6.39 -8.74
CA ALA A 53 -0.38 6.24 -10.16
C ALA A 53 -1.74 5.57 -10.38
N GLU A 54 -2.39 5.93 -11.47
CA GLU A 54 -3.60 5.25 -11.91
C GLU A 54 -3.32 3.78 -12.22
N MET A 55 -4.24 2.88 -11.87
CA MET A 55 -4.11 1.47 -12.22
C MET A 55 -4.07 1.28 -13.73
N PHE A 56 -3.18 0.41 -14.21
CA PHE A 56 -2.94 0.20 -15.64
C PHE A 56 -4.22 -0.11 -16.44
N LEU A 57 -5.07 -1.03 -15.95
CA LEU A 57 -6.32 -1.38 -16.62
C LEU A 57 -7.34 -0.24 -16.70
N ARG A 58 -7.20 0.79 -15.87
CA ARG A 58 -8.06 1.99 -15.96
C ARG A 58 -7.56 2.96 -17.01
N ALA A 59 -6.24 3.14 -17.09
CA ALA A 59 -5.61 3.98 -18.08
C ALA A 59 -5.65 3.34 -19.48
N TYR A 60 -5.51 2.01 -19.55
CA TYR A 60 -5.42 1.24 -20.78
C TYR A 60 -6.31 -0.01 -20.73
N PRO A 61 -7.65 0.15 -20.80
CA PRO A 61 -8.61 -0.94 -20.59
C PRO A 61 -8.53 -2.08 -21.63
N ASP A 62 -7.99 -1.79 -22.80
CA ASP A 62 -7.87 -2.74 -23.90
C ASP A 62 -6.52 -3.49 -23.94
N LEU A 63 -5.62 -3.20 -22.99
CA LEU A 63 -4.30 -3.81 -22.94
C LEU A 63 -4.17 -4.77 -21.75
N GLU A 64 -3.39 -5.83 -21.94
CA GLU A 64 -3.01 -6.73 -20.85
C GLU A 64 -2.12 -5.99 -19.82
N PRO A 65 -2.39 -6.07 -18.52
CA PRO A 65 -1.65 -5.34 -17.50
C PRO A 65 -0.32 -6.02 -17.16
N SER A 66 0.52 -6.26 -18.17
CA SER A 66 1.84 -6.87 -18.04
C SER A 66 2.95 -5.82 -18.10
N TYR A 67 3.70 -5.69 -17.02
CA TYR A 67 4.86 -4.79 -16.99
C TYR A 67 5.91 -5.17 -18.01
N LEU A 68 6.13 -6.47 -18.25
CA LEU A 68 7.12 -6.94 -19.25
C LEU A 68 6.74 -6.53 -20.67
N LYS A 69 5.44 -6.48 -20.99
CA LYS A 69 4.95 -6.12 -22.33
C LYS A 69 4.80 -4.60 -22.52
N HIS A 70 4.47 -3.89 -21.44
CA HIS A 70 4.08 -2.47 -21.51
C HIS A 70 4.86 -1.59 -20.52
N LYS A 71 6.14 -1.90 -20.36
CA LYS A 71 7.03 -1.21 -19.40
C LYS A 71 6.94 0.31 -19.51
N ASP A 72 7.04 0.85 -20.73
CA ASP A 72 7.04 2.30 -20.94
C ASP A 72 5.71 2.96 -20.53
N LEU A 73 4.60 2.25 -20.69
CA LEU A 73 3.28 2.75 -20.26
C LEU A 73 3.16 2.78 -18.73
N PHE A 74 3.62 1.73 -18.04
CA PHE A 74 3.67 1.74 -16.58
C PHE A 74 4.57 2.86 -16.05
N GLU A 75 5.78 2.98 -16.59
CA GLU A 75 6.73 4.02 -16.18
C GLU A 75 6.19 5.42 -16.51
N GLY A 76 5.43 5.58 -17.60
CA GLY A 76 4.73 6.81 -17.94
C GLY A 76 3.68 7.20 -16.89
N LEU A 77 2.87 6.25 -16.42
CA LEU A 77 1.90 6.48 -15.34
C LEU A 77 2.58 6.89 -14.03
N TRP A 78 3.71 6.24 -13.67
CA TRP A 78 4.48 6.59 -12.47
C TRP A 78 5.10 7.98 -12.59
N LYS A 79 5.68 8.32 -13.74
CA LYS A 79 6.27 9.64 -14.01
C LYS A 79 5.22 10.76 -13.90
N ASP A 80 4.04 10.54 -14.47
CA ASP A 80 2.92 11.48 -14.36
C ASP A 80 2.49 11.68 -12.89
N ALA A 81 2.37 10.59 -12.14
CA ALA A 81 2.01 10.64 -10.74
C ALA A 81 3.04 11.38 -9.88
N ILE A 82 4.33 11.14 -10.09
CA ILE A 82 5.41 11.86 -9.41
C ILE A 82 5.33 13.36 -9.75
N GLY A 83 5.24 13.69 -11.03
CA GLY A 83 5.19 15.09 -11.50
C GLY A 83 4.04 15.90 -10.91
N ARG A 84 2.89 15.25 -10.67
CA ARG A 84 1.71 15.90 -10.06
C ARG A 84 1.86 16.19 -8.58
N GLN A 85 2.65 15.40 -7.86
CA GLN A 85 2.72 15.39 -6.40
C GLN A 85 4.08 15.85 -5.85
N LYS A 86 5.02 16.22 -6.71
CA LYS A 86 6.42 16.54 -6.33
C LYS A 86 6.55 17.71 -5.35
N ASP A 87 5.57 18.60 -5.33
CA ASP A 87 5.55 19.80 -4.50
C ASP A 87 4.72 19.61 -3.21
N GLU A 88 4.17 18.40 -3.00
CA GLU A 88 3.37 18.01 -1.84
C GLU A 88 4.22 17.24 -0.80
N GLU A 89 3.76 17.18 0.43
CA GLU A 89 4.37 16.33 1.46
C GLU A 89 3.87 14.88 1.30
N VAL A 90 4.67 14.07 0.63
CA VAL A 90 4.30 12.69 0.27
C VAL A 90 5.23 11.66 0.91
N ILE A 91 4.64 10.62 1.52
CA ILE A 91 5.33 9.36 1.81
C ILE A 91 5.06 8.42 0.64
N TRP A 92 6.07 8.24 -0.19
CA TRP A 92 5.97 7.54 -1.48
C TRP A 92 5.86 6.03 -1.29
N ASN A 93 4.68 5.50 -1.56
CA ASN A 93 4.48 4.06 -1.56
C ASN A 93 5.06 3.44 -2.84
N ILE A 94 6.07 2.58 -2.71
CA ILE A 94 6.67 1.82 -3.80
C ILE A 94 6.27 0.35 -3.71
N GLY A 95 6.17 -0.31 -4.84
CA GLY A 95 5.78 -1.72 -4.92
C GLY A 95 5.17 -2.08 -6.25
N PHE A 96 4.84 -3.34 -6.42
CA PHE A 96 4.10 -3.82 -7.58
C PHE A 96 3.33 -5.07 -7.20
N ARG A 97 2.01 -4.99 -7.20
CA ARG A 97 1.16 -6.11 -6.82
C ARG A 97 0.36 -6.66 -8.00
N GLY A 98 -0.36 -5.80 -8.69
CA GLY A 98 -1.22 -6.17 -9.80
C GLY A 98 -2.36 -5.16 -9.99
N GLN A 99 -3.52 -5.65 -10.41
CA GLN A 99 -4.69 -4.82 -10.63
C GLN A 99 -5.69 -5.02 -9.48
N GLY A 100 -5.84 -3.99 -8.65
CA GLY A 100 -6.64 -4.10 -7.43
C GLY A 100 -6.05 -5.13 -6.46
N ASP A 101 -6.86 -6.09 -6.03
CA ASP A 101 -6.46 -7.14 -5.09
C ASP A 101 -5.98 -8.45 -5.76
N VAL A 102 -5.78 -8.44 -7.08
CA VAL A 102 -5.30 -9.61 -7.82
C VAL A 102 -3.80 -9.48 -8.07
N PRO A 103 -2.97 -10.45 -7.63
CA PRO A 103 -1.54 -10.47 -7.93
C PRO A 103 -1.28 -10.58 -9.44
N PHE A 104 -0.25 -9.89 -9.93
CA PHE A 104 0.08 -9.88 -11.38
C PHE A 104 0.43 -11.25 -11.95
N TRP A 105 0.84 -12.18 -11.11
CA TRP A 105 1.22 -13.53 -11.51
C TRP A 105 0.05 -14.54 -11.53
N GLU A 106 -1.15 -14.16 -11.13
CA GLU A 106 -2.29 -15.08 -11.02
C GLU A 106 -2.61 -15.78 -12.35
N ASN A 107 -2.40 -15.08 -13.45
CA ASN A 107 -2.67 -15.61 -14.79
C ASN A 107 -1.42 -15.59 -15.69
N ASP A 108 -0.22 -15.49 -15.14
CA ASP A 108 1.03 -15.44 -15.90
C ASP A 108 2.00 -16.52 -15.41
N SER A 109 2.11 -17.60 -16.19
CA SER A 109 2.99 -18.73 -15.90
C SER A 109 4.49 -18.39 -15.93
N ALA A 110 4.89 -17.20 -16.42
CA ALA A 110 6.27 -16.74 -16.33
C ALA A 110 6.71 -16.50 -14.89
N PHE A 111 5.76 -16.27 -13.98
CA PHE A 111 5.99 -15.99 -12.56
C PHE A 111 5.48 -17.13 -11.66
N ASP A 112 5.84 -18.34 -11.99
CA ASP A 112 5.41 -19.57 -11.31
C ASP A 112 6.10 -19.83 -9.96
N THR A 113 7.24 -19.13 -9.69
CA THR A 113 7.99 -19.27 -8.44
C THR A 113 8.05 -17.97 -7.64
N PRO A 114 8.18 -18.04 -6.29
CA PRO A 114 8.35 -16.87 -5.43
C PRO A 114 9.55 -16.02 -5.81
N GLU A 115 10.67 -16.63 -6.19
CA GLU A 115 11.89 -15.93 -6.58
C GLU A 115 11.68 -15.03 -7.80
N LYS A 116 11.02 -15.55 -8.85
CA LYS A 116 10.70 -14.78 -10.06
C LYS A 116 9.78 -13.60 -9.78
N ARG A 117 8.79 -13.81 -8.90
CA ARG A 117 7.86 -12.75 -8.44
C ARG A 117 8.61 -11.68 -7.69
N GLY A 118 9.40 -12.11 -6.70
CA GLY A 118 10.20 -11.22 -5.86
C GLY A 118 11.25 -10.45 -6.65
N GLU A 119 11.89 -11.06 -7.63
CA GLU A 119 12.87 -10.40 -8.52
C GLU A 119 12.21 -9.27 -9.31
N LEU A 120 11.06 -9.52 -9.95
CA LEU A 120 10.34 -8.48 -10.69
C LEU A 120 9.95 -7.32 -9.79
N ILE A 121 9.33 -7.62 -8.64
CA ILE A 121 8.90 -6.59 -7.68
C ILE A 121 10.09 -5.76 -7.21
N SER A 122 11.20 -6.41 -6.84
CA SER A 122 12.41 -5.73 -6.37
C SER A 122 13.00 -4.80 -7.43
N ASN A 123 13.03 -5.23 -8.69
CA ASN A 123 13.51 -4.42 -9.81
C ASN A 123 12.58 -3.22 -10.07
N ILE A 124 11.27 -3.41 -9.99
CA ILE A 124 10.30 -2.32 -10.11
C ILE A 124 10.45 -1.33 -8.96
N MET A 125 10.56 -1.80 -7.71
CA MET A 125 10.76 -0.92 -6.55
C MET A 125 12.02 -0.08 -6.68
N LYS A 126 13.15 -0.67 -7.11
CA LYS A 126 14.39 0.06 -7.38
C LYS A 126 14.19 1.14 -8.44
N LYS A 127 13.41 0.84 -9.49
CA LYS A 127 13.10 1.80 -10.55
C LYS A 127 12.23 2.95 -10.04
N GLN A 128 11.15 2.65 -9.33
CA GLN A 128 10.26 3.65 -8.73
C GLN A 128 11.02 4.55 -7.74
N TYR A 129 11.84 3.96 -6.89
CA TYR A 129 12.71 4.67 -5.94
C TYR A 129 13.63 5.67 -6.66
N ALA A 130 14.32 5.21 -7.71
CA ALA A 130 15.20 6.07 -8.49
C ALA A 130 14.45 7.21 -9.19
N MET A 131 13.27 6.94 -9.77
CA MET A 131 12.45 7.95 -10.44
C MET A 131 12.00 9.07 -9.49
N VAL A 132 11.62 8.73 -8.25
CA VAL A 132 11.25 9.74 -7.24
C VAL A 132 12.49 10.50 -6.77
N ARG A 133 13.59 9.81 -6.44
CA ARG A 133 14.84 10.44 -5.97
C ARG A 133 15.44 11.42 -6.96
N GLU A 134 15.26 11.17 -8.25
CA GLU A 134 15.72 12.09 -9.32
C GLU A 134 15.06 13.47 -9.21
N GLN A 135 13.80 13.52 -8.80
CA GLN A 135 13.03 14.77 -8.69
C GLN A 135 12.98 15.30 -7.24
N ILE A 136 13.02 14.42 -6.27
CA ILE A 136 12.85 14.71 -4.84
C ILE A 136 13.94 13.98 -4.06
N PRO A 137 15.14 14.59 -3.92
CA PRO A 137 16.29 13.93 -3.28
C PRO A 137 16.03 13.46 -1.84
N ASP A 138 15.21 14.17 -1.08
CA ASP A 138 14.89 13.89 0.32
C ASP A 138 13.56 13.12 0.50
N ALA A 139 13.02 12.51 -0.57
CA ALA A 139 11.76 11.77 -0.51
C ALA A 139 11.79 10.68 0.57
N VAL A 140 10.68 10.53 1.27
CA VAL A 140 10.43 9.44 2.21
C VAL A 140 9.63 8.35 1.52
N PHE A 141 10.03 7.09 1.73
CA PHE A 141 9.40 5.95 1.07
C PHE A 141 8.78 4.99 2.06
N CYS A 142 7.72 4.32 1.64
CA CYS A 142 7.18 3.16 2.31
C CYS A 142 6.83 2.05 1.30
N THR A 143 6.64 0.84 1.80
CA THR A 143 6.10 -0.29 1.04
C THR A 143 5.18 -1.10 1.92
N ASN A 144 4.08 -1.57 1.35
CA ASN A 144 3.08 -2.33 2.08
C ASN A 144 3.37 -3.83 1.97
N LEU A 145 3.66 -4.47 3.10
CA LEU A 145 3.74 -5.92 3.23
C LEU A 145 2.33 -6.51 3.37
N TYR A 146 1.52 -6.37 2.32
CA TYR A 146 0.13 -6.77 2.31
C TYR A 146 -0.06 -8.12 1.59
N GLY A 147 -0.79 -9.02 2.24
CA GLY A 147 -1.13 -10.31 1.65
C GLY A 147 0.09 -11.12 1.23
N GLU A 148 0.15 -11.51 -0.03
CA GLU A 148 1.22 -12.30 -0.64
C GLU A 148 2.58 -11.60 -0.67
N ILE A 149 2.61 -10.29 -0.61
CA ILE A 149 3.88 -9.52 -0.55
C ILE A 149 4.61 -9.78 0.77
N LEU A 150 3.85 -9.92 1.87
CA LEU A 150 4.43 -10.30 3.16
C LEU A 150 5.07 -11.71 3.10
N GLU A 151 4.42 -12.66 2.43
CA GLU A 151 4.96 -14.01 2.27
C GLU A 151 6.27 -13.99 1.49
N LEU A 152 6.31 -13.29 0.34
CA LEU A 152 7.55 -13.11 -0.44
C LEU A 152 8.67 -12.43 0.35
N TYR A 153 8.32 -11.48 1.21
CA TYR A 153 9.30 -10.83 2.09
C TYR A 153 9.86 -11.83 3.11
N ARG A 154 9.01 -12.61 3.77
CA ARG A 154 9.40 -13.63 4.76
C ARG A 154 10.21 -14.78 4.16
N GLU A 155 9.97 -15.11 2.91
CA GLU A 155 10.74 -16.10 2.14
C GLU A 155 12.10 -15.55 1.66
N GLY A 156 12.39 -14.26 1.89
CA GLY A 156 13.63 -13.63 1.46
C GLY A 156 13.69 -13.33 -0.05
N CYS A 157 12.55 -13.36 -0.73
CA CYS A 157 12.47 -13.12 -2.17
C CYS A 157 12.46 -11.63 -2.55
N LEU A 158 12.21 -10.73 -1.59
CA LEU A 158 12.16 -9.28 -1.83
C LEU A 158 13.43 -8.57 -1.39
N GLN A 159 13.95 -7.70 -2.25
CA GLN A 159 15.02 -6.76 -1.94
C GLN A 159 14.44 -5.35 -1.87
N ILE A 160 14.31 -4.82 -0.66
CA ILE A 160 13.76 -3.50 -0.37
C ILE A 160 14.93 -2.58 0.01
N PRO A 161 14.99 -1.31 -0.47
CA PRO A 161 16.00 -0.36 -0.01
C PRO A 161 15.92 -0.12 1.52
N GLU A 162 17.08 0.06 2.18
CA GLU A 162 17.19 0.09 3.64
C GLU A 162 16.43 1.25 4.32
N ASP A 163 16.24 2.36 3.62
CA ASP A 163 15.57 3.56 4.15
C ASP A 163 14.05 3.57 3.94
N VAL A 164 13.50 2.51 3.36
CA VAL A 164 12.06 2.35 3.11
C VAL A 164 11.34 1.90 4.39
N ILE A 165 10.28 2.61 4.75
CA ILE A 165 9.40 2.22 5.86
C ILE A 165 8.61 0.97 5.47
N LEU A 166 8.72 -0.10 6.27
CA LEU A 166 7.96 -1.33 6.07
C LEU A 166 6.60 -1.21 6.76
N ILE A 167 5.54 -1.23 5.98
CA ILE A 167 4.16 -1.18 6.48
C ILE A 167 3.62 -2.60 6.60
N TRP A 168 3.50 -3.09 7.82
CA TRP A 168 3.03 -4.43 8.14
C TRP A 168 1.50 -4.45 8.16
N ALA A 169 0.91 -5.24 7.27
CA ALA A 169 -0.53 -5.32 7.13
C ALA A 169 -1.10 -6.52 7.88
N ASP A 170 -2.21 -6.32 8.58
CA ASP A 170 -2.99 -7.37 9.20
C ASP A 170 -3.68 -8.27 8.15
N ASN A 171 -4.40 -9.29 8.61
CA ASN A 171 -5.12 -10.22 7.74
C ASN A 171 -6.44 -9.65 7.18
N GLY A 172 -6.74 -8.38 7.36
CA GLY A 172 -7.99 -7.73 7.00
C GLY A 172 -9.08 -7.78 8.11
N TYR A 173 -8.80 -8.47 9.21
CA TYR A 173 -9.73 -8.66 10.34
C TYR A 173 -9.07 -8.34 11.70
N GLY A 174 -8.03 -7.52 11.69
CA GLY A 174 -7.35 -7.03 12.89
C GLY A 174 -6.33 -7.98 13.51
N LYS A 175 -6.02 -9.13 12.90
CA LYS A 175 -4.96 -10.02 13.38
C LYS A 175 -3.67 -9.79 12.62
N MET A 176 -2.56 -9.51 13.35
CA MET A 176 -1.25 -9.23 12.77
C MET A 176 -0.55 -10.50 12.26
N VAL A 177 -1.15 -11.08 11.23
CA VAL A 177 -0.63 -12.23 10.45
C VAL A 177 -0.95 -12.02 8.98
N SER A 178 -0.28 -12.74 8.09
CA SER A 178 -0.55 -12.67 6.64
C SER A 178 -2.03 -12.92 6.32
N ARG A 179 -2.55 -12.19 5.32
CA ARG A 179 -3.89 -12.43 4.79
C ARG A 179 -3.92 -13.80 4.13
N ARG A 180 -4.98 -14.58 4.40
CA ARG A 180 -5.15 -15.87 3.75
C ARG A 180 -5.51 -15.69 2.29
N GLN A 181 -4.73 -16.29 1.42
CA GLN A 181 -5.09 -16.51 0.02
C GLN A 181 -5.25 -18.00 -0.21
N GLY A 182 -6.47 -18.41 -0.58
CA GLY A 182 -6.78 -19.82 -0.74
C GLY A 182 -6.66 -20.63 0.57
N ASN A 183 -6.09 -21.84 0.47
CA ASN A 183 -5.93 -22.77 1.60
C ASN A 183 -4.51 -22.80 2.20
N HIS A 184 -3.70 -21.79 1.97
CA HIS A 184 -2.34 -21.75 2.50
C HIS A 184 -2.31 -21.66 4.02
N ASN A 185 -1.60 -22.56 4.64
CA ASN A 185 -1.24 -22.62 6.05
C ASN A 185 0.21 -23.14 6.16
N PRO A 186 1.01 -22.71 7.16
CA PRO A 186 0.69 -21.78 8.21
C PRO A 186 0.70 -20.31 7.73
N ARG A 187 0.02 -19.43 8.47
CA ARG A 187 0.14 -18.00 8.28
C ARG A 187 1.44 -17.49 8.86
N VAL A 188 2.03 -16.48 8.22
CA VAL A 188 3.24 -15.83 8.71
C VAL A 188 2.90 -14.62 9.57
N SER A 189 3.74 -14.32 10.55
CA SER A 189 3.61 -13.12 11.39
C SER A 189 3.73 -11.84 10.54
N ALA A 190 2.84 -10.88 10.78
CA ALA A 190 2.88 -9.55 10.18
C ALA A 190 3.46 -8.52 11.16
N LEU A 191 4.52 -8.90 11.87
CA LEU A 191 5.26 -8.06 12.80
C LEU A 191 6.75 -8.10 12.46
N PRO A 192 7.53 -7.04 12.69
CA PRO A 192 8.97 -7.09 12.56
C PRO A 192 9.59 -8.20 13.41
N GLU A 193 10.79 -8.63 13.07
CA GLU A 193 11.58 -9.50 13.95
C GLU A 193 11.94 -8.75 15.24
N GLU A 194 12.02 -9.47 16.35
CA GLU A 194 12.40 -8.87 17.63
C GLU A 194 13.81 -8.26 17.52
N GLY A 195 13.91 -6.95 17.82
CA GLY A 195 15.18 -6.22 17.74
C GLY A 195 15.51 -5.67 16.35
N ASP A 196 14.62 -5.78 15.37
CA ASP A 196 14.76 -5.09 14.09
C ASP A 196 14.85 -3.57 14.33
N LYS A 197 15.84 -2.92 13.71
CA LYS A 197 16.09 -1.48 13.82
C LYS A 197 15.59 -0.67 12.64
N GLY A 198 14.88 -1.32 11.72
CA GLY A 198 14.25 -0.67 10.57
C GLY A 198 13.18 0.33 10.99
N ARG A 199 12.65 1.02 10.00
CA ARG A 199 11.49 1.89 10.18
C ARG A 199 10.23 1.07 9.88
N HIS A 200 9.30 1.05 10.82
CA HIS A 200 8.10 0.23 10.72
C HIS A 200 6.84 1.06 10.92
N GLY A 201 5.78 0.64 10.26
CA GLY A 201 4.41 1.12 10.45
C GLY A 201 3.43 -0.03 10.30
N THR A 202 2.16 0.23 10.59
CA THR A 202 1.12 -0.78 10.43
C THR A 202 -0.01 -0.30 9.51
N TYR A 203 -0.55 -1.23 8.74
CA TYR A 203 -1.81 -1.10 8.02
C TYR A 203 -2.83 -2.01 8.71
N TYR A 204 -3.66 -1.42 9.56
CA TYR A 204 -4.53 -2.15 10.49
C TYR A 204 -6.01 -1.91 10.22
N HIS A 205 -6.77 -2.98 10.07
CA HIS A 205 -8.23 -2.92 9.93
C HIS A 205 -8.91 -2.91 11.30
N VAL A 206 -9.24 -1.74 11.82
CA VAL A 206 -10.03 -1.58 13.05
C VAL A 206 -11.43 -2.16 12.85
N SER A 207 -12.00 -1.94 11.67
CA SER A 207 -13.20 -2.62 11.21
C SER A 207 -13.11 -2.86 9.71
N PHE A 208 -13.64 -4.00 9.25
CA PHE A 208 -13.65 -4.34 7.84
C PHE A 208 -15.06 -4.18 7.27
N TYR A 209 -15.13 -3.55 6.10
CA TYR A 209 -16.36 -3.48 5.33
C TYR A 209 -16.47 -4.73 4.45
N ASP A 210 -17.46 -5.58 4.72
CA ASP A 210 -17.68 -6.77 3.91
C ASP A 210 -18.32 -6.42 2.58
N LEU A 211 -17.49 -6.26 1.55
CA LEU A 211 -17.94 -6.00 0.19
C LEU A 211 -18.71 -7.19 -0.43
N GLN A 212 -18.60 -8.37 0.15
CA GLN A 212 -19.28 -9.58 -0.32
C GLN A 212 -20.66 -9.74 0.31
N ALA A 213 -20.95 -9.03 1.39
CA ALA A 213 -22.29 -9.02 1.94
C ALA A 213 -23.27 -8.39 0.93
N ALA A 214 -24.43 -9.01 0.77
CA ALA A 214 -25.49 -8.48 -0.09
C ALA A 214 -25.99 -7.09 0.36
N ASN A 215 -25.62 -6.68 1.56
CA ASN A 215 -25.90 -5.39 2.15
C ASN A 215 -24.57 -4.68 2.49
N HIS A 216 -24.22 -3.68 1.72
CA HIS A 216 -23.00 -2.89 1.87
C HIS A 216 -22.92 -2.03 3.15
N ILE A 217 -23.76 -2.28 4.13
CA ILE A 217 -23.80 -1.56 5.42
C ILE A 217 -23.19 -2.39 6.54
N THR A 218 -22.91 -3.68 6.29
CA THR A 218 -22.34 -4.57 7.31
C THR A 218 -20.88 -4.24 7.55
N MET A 219 -20.58 -3.75 8.73
CA MET A 219 -19.22 -3.60 9.25
C MET A 219 -18.91 -4.75 10.19
N LEU A 220 -17.69 -5.23 10.16
CA LEU A 220 -17.17 -6.25 11.06
C LEU A 220 -16.18 -5.58 12.03
N PRO A 221 -16.64 -4.93 13.10
CA PRO A 221 -15.78 -4.24 14.05
C PRO A 221 -15.03 -5.26 14.90
N ASN A 222 -13.76 -4.96 15.17
CA ASN A 222 -12.99 -5.67 16.17
C ASN A 222 -13.36 -5.17 17.58
N SER A 223 -13.26 -6.02 18.60
CA SER A 223 -13.42 -5.55 19.98
C SER A 223 -12.26 -4.65 20.38
N MET A 224 -12.49 -3.73 21.29
CA MET A 224 -11.46 -2.80 21.78
C MET A 224 -10.29 -3.55 22.43
N GLU A 225 -10.57 -4.59 23.18
CA GLU A 225 -9.55 -5.44 23.83
C GLU A 225 -8.69 -6.17 22.81
N PHE A 226 -9.29 -6.60 21.69
CA PHE A 226 -8.53 -7.24 20.61
C PHE A 226 -7.63 -6.25 19.89
N VAL A 227 -8.14 -5.06 19.58
CA VAL A 227 -7.36 -3.97 18.97
C VAL A 227 -6.19 -3.57 19.87
N GLU A 228 -6.47 -3.34 21.17
CA GLU A 228 -5.44 -3.01 22.17
C GLU A 228 -4.35 -4.07 22.22
N LYS A 229 -4.75 -5.34 22.29
CA LYS A 229 -3.77 -6.45 22.31
C LYS A 229 -2.88 -6.47 21.09
N GLU A 230 -3.46 -6.44 19.88
CA GLU A 230 -2.69 -6.55 18.63
C GLU A 230 -1.78 -5.33 18.40
N LEU A 231 -2.27 -4.12 18.69
CA LEU A 231 -1.44 -2.91 18.58
C LEU A 231 -0.36 -2.84 19.66
N THR A 232 -0.63 -3.30 20.89
CA THR A 232 0.39 -3.42 21.93
C THR A 232 1.48 -4.40 21.54
N ASP A 233 1.12 -5.53 20.94
CA ASP A 233 2.09 -6.49 20.44
C ASP A 233 2.91 -5.88 19.27
N ALA A 234 2.29 -5.12 18.37
CA ALA A 234 2.99 -4.39 17.32
C ALA A 234 4.00 -3.37 17.88
N MET A 235 3.60 -2.57 18.87
CA MET A 235 4.51 -1.62 19.54
C MET A 235 5.72 -2.31 20.21
N ARG A 236 5.54 -3.49 20.80
CA ARG A 236 6.65 -4.29 21.38
C ARG A 236 7.64 -4.77 20.33
N HIS A 237 7.23 -4.90 19.09
CA HIS A 237 8.07 -5.27 17.94
C HIS A 237 8.62 -4.05 17.18
N GLY A 238 8.42 -2.84 17.68
CA GLY A 238 9.01 -1.61 17.12
C GLY A 238 8.17 -0.90 16.05
N ILE A 239 6.87 -1.25 15.95
CA ILE A 239 5.91 -0.50 15.12
C ILE A 239 5.38 0.72 15.89
#